data_2e544312c4a757a14d279e72cb00569a
#
_entry.id   2e544312c4a757a14d279e72cb00569a
#
_cell.length_a   1.000
_cell.length_b   1.000
_cell.length_c   1.000
_cell.angle_alpha   90.00
_cell.angle_beta   90.00
_cell.angle_gamma   90.00
#
_symmetry.space_group_name_H-M   'P 1'
#
loop_
_entity.id
_entity.type
_entity.pdbx_description
1 polymer ?
#
loop_
_entity_poly.entity_id
_entity_poly.type
_entity_poly.pdbx_seq_one_letter_code
_entity_poly.pdbx_strand_id
1 'polypeptide(L)'
;MNNVTQILSQIQKGDTHAAEELLLLVYAELRRLAAQKLAREKPGQTLDATGLVHEAYLRLFGGAGQGNGEQQHWDGRGHFFAAAAEAMRRILIENARRKKRVKHGGDWL
;
A
#
# COMPACT_ATOMS: atom_id res chain seq x y z
N MET A 1 -22.95 3.78 -9.28
CA MET A 1 -22.00 3.29 -10.00
C MET A 1 -20.76 3.06 -9.31
N ASN A 2 -20.31 1.89 -9.28
CA ASN A 2 -19.16 1.55 -8.51
C ASN A 2 -18.02 1.20 -9.43
N ASN A 3 -17.37 2.21 -9.92
CA ASN A 3 -16.28 2.02 -10.84
C ASN A 3 -15.15 1.22 -10.23
N VAL A 4 -14.93 1.37 -8.93
CA VAL A 4 -13.87 0.62 -8.28
C VAL A 4 -14.11 -0.87 -8.38
N THR A 5 -15.32 -1.31 -8.11
CA THR A 5 -15.62 -2.73 -8.18
C THR A 5 -15.46 -3.27 -9.59
N GLN A 6 -15.90 -2.51 -10.58
CA GLN A 6 -15.74 -2.94 -11.96
C GLN A 6 -14.28 -3.03 -12.35
N ILE A 7 -13.49 -2.07 -11.94
CA ILE A 7 -12.07 -2.08 -12.29
C ILE A 7 -11.36 -3.21 -11.60
N LEU A 8 -11.71 -3.50 -10.35
CA LEU A 8 -11.13 -4.65 -9.67
C LEU A 8 -11.41 -5.94 -10.43
N SER A 9 -12.60 -6.06 -10.97
CA SER A 9 -12.94 -7.22 -11.76
C SER A 9 -12.07 -7.32 -12.99
N GLN A 10 -11.81 -6.21 -13.65
CA GLN A 10 -10.95 -6.19 -14.82
C GLN A 10 -9.52 -6.58 -14.48
N ILE A 11 -9.05 -6.14 -13.33
CA ILE A 11 -7.71 -6.51 -12.90
C ILE A 11 -7.60 -8.02 -12.73
N GLN A 12 -8.62 -8.62 -12.18
CA GLN A 12 -8.61 -10.06 -12.01
C GLN A 12 -8.54 -10.78 -13.34
N LYS A 13 -9.07 -10.16 -14.37
CA LYS A 13 -9.04 -10.76 -15.71
C LYS A 13 -7.73 -10.51 -16.44
N GLY A 14 -6.80 -9.81 -15.80
CA GLY A 14 -5.51 -9.62 -16.40
C GLY A 14 -5.31 -8.31 -17.14
N ASP A 15 -6.21 -7.39 -16.98
CA ASP A 15 -6.10 -6.09 -17.66
C ASP A 15 -5.07 -5.23 -16.93
N THR A 16 -3.93 -5.04 -17.57
CA THR A 16 -2.84 -4.30 -16.93
C THR A 16 -3.13 -2.81 -16.81
N HIS A 17 -3.96 -2.27 -17.68
CA HIS A 17 -4.30 -0.86 -17.58
C HIS A 17 -5.28 -0.59 -16.45
N ALA A 18 -6.03 -1.60 -16.04
CA ALA A 18 -7.03 -1.40 -15.02
C ALA A 18 -6.42 -1.01 -13.68
N ALA A 19 -5.22 -1.52 -13.38
CA ALA A 19 -4.58 -1.15 -12.13
C ALA A 19 -4.23 0.34 -12.12
N GLU A 20 -3.77 0.87 -13.24
CA GLU A 20 -3.49 2.29 -13.33
C GLU A 20 -4.74 3.13 -13.17
N GLU A 21 -5.82 2.69 -13.82
CA GLU A 21 -7.08 3.40 -13.66
C GLU A 21 -7.55 3.39 -12.24
N LEU A 22 -7.39 2.26 -11.56
CA LEU A 22 -7.81 2.16 -10.19
C LEU A 22 -7.05 3.14 -9.32
N LEU A 23 -5.75 3.23 -9.50
CA LEU A 23 -4.95 4.15 -8.72
C LEU A 23 -5.44 5.58 -8.88
N LEU A 24 -5.73 5.97 -10.12
CA LEU A 24 -6.22 7.33 -10.35
C LEU A 24 -7.53 7.59 -9.62
N LEU A 25 -8.40 6.60 -9.58
CA LEU A 25 -9.69 6.78 -8.93
C LEU A 25 -9.58 6.83 -7.41
N VAL A 26 -8.68 6.07 -6.84
CA VAL A 26 -8.64 5.93 -5.39
C VAL A 26 -7.49 6.67 -4.74
N TYR A 27 -6.66 7.33 -5.54
CA TYR A 27 -5.44 7.92 -5.01
C TYR A 27 -5.71 8.90 -3.87
N ALA A 28 -6.68 9.78 -4.04
CA ALA A 28 -6.96 10.76 -3.00
C ALA A 28 -7.37 10.10 -1.69
N GLU A 29 -8.17 9.06 -1.79
CA GLU A 29 -8.61 8.36 -0.58
C GLU A 29 -7.48 7.58 0.05
N LEU A 30 -6.64 6.95 -0.77
CA LEU A 30 -5.49 6.24 -0.24
C LEU A 30 -4.51 7.19 0.42
N ARG A 31 -4.34 8.37 -0.18
CA ARG A 31 -3.42 9.34 0.40
C ARG A 31 -3.94 9.85 1.74
N ARG A 32 -5.25 10.04 1.84
CA ARG A 32 -5.83 10.43 3.12
C ARG A 32 -5.64 9.35 4.17
N LEU A 33 -5.84 8.12 3.78
CA LEU A 33 -5.63 7.01 4.69
C LEU A 33 -4.17 6.93 5.14
N ALA A 34 -3.25 7.11 4.20
CA ALA A 34 -1.83 7.09 4.52
C ALA A 34 -1.48 8.22 5.49
N ALA A 35 -2.03 9.41 5.24
CA ALA A 35 -1.76 10.53 6.13
C ALA A 35 -2.25 10.26 7.54
N GLN A 36 -3.40 9.63 7.67
CA GLN A 36 -3.92 9.30 8.98
C GLN A 36 -3.00 8.33 9.71
N LYS A 37 -2.48 7.34 8.99
CA LYS A 37 -1.59 6.40 9.63
C LYS A 37 -0.27 7.02 10.01
N LEU A 38 0.26 7.89 9.15
CA LEU A 38 1.51 8.56 9.45
C LEU A 38 1.38 9.53 10.62
N ALA A 39 0.20 10.12 10.80
CA ALA A 39 -0.01 11.03 11.91
C ALA A 39 0.16 10.33 13.26
N ARG A 40 0.01 9.04 13.30
CA ARG A 40 0.17 8.28 14.52
C ARG A 40 1.61 7.83 14.75
N GLU A 41 2.46 8.04 13.76
CA GLU A 41 3.85 7.61 13.87
C GLU A 41 4.68 8.71 14.48
N LYS A 42 5.81 8.32 15.02
CA LYS A 42 6.72 9.30 15.59
C LYS A 42 7.33 10.17 14.51
N PRO A 43 7.70 11.38 14.84
CA PRO A 43 8.38 12.24 13.86
C PRO A 43 9.63 11.57 13.33
N GLY A 44 10.02 11.93 12.16
CA GLY A 44 11.23 11.40 11.58
C GLY A 44 11.02 10.25 10.61
N GLN A 45 9.79 10.00 10.23
CA GLN A 45 9.54 8.99 9.22
C GLN A 45 10.15 9.42 7.90
N THR A 46 10.81 8.48 7.24
CA THR A 46 11.37 8.78 5.93
C THR A 46 10.34 8.68 4.83
N LEU A 47 9.22 8.06 5.12
CA LEU A 47 8.20 7.82 4.12
C LEU A 47 7.07 8.81 4.32
N ASP A 48 6.70 9.54 3.29
CA ASP A 48 5.56 10.44 3.38
C ASP A 48 4.31 9.74 2.86
N ALA A 49 3.19 10.48 2.84
CA ALA A 49 1.93 9.89 2.45
C ALA A 49 1.96 9.36 1.03
N THR A 50 2.55 10.11 0.12
CA THR A 50 2.64 9.67 -1.27
C THR A 50 3.46 8.41 -1.40
N GLY A 51 4.60 8.37 -0.73
CA GLY A 51 5.43 7.18 -0.75
C GLY A 51 4.73 5.98 -0.15
N LEU A 52 3.99 6.19 0.92
CA LEU A 52 3.28 5.09 1.55
C LEU A 52 2.20 4.53 0.62
N VAL A 53 1.49 5.40 -0.08
CA VAL A 53 0.50 4.94 -1.04
C VAL A 53 1.16 4.10 -2.13
N HIS A 54 2.26 4.60 -2.67
CA HIS A 54 2.92 3.88 -3.75
C HIS A 54 3.45 2.54 -3.30
N GLU A 55 4.05 2.50 -2.13
CA GLU A 55 4.58 1.25 -1.61
C GLU A 55 3.46 0.26 -1.37
N ALA A 56 2.38 0.70 -0.78
CA ALA A 56 1.25 -0.19 -0.52
C ALA A 56 0.65 -0.70 -1.83
N TYR A 57 0.53 0.19 -2.81
CA TYR A 57 -0.05 -0.21 -4.08
C TYR A 57 0.81 -1.26 -4.76
N LEU A 58 2.12 -1.08 -4.70
CA LEU A 58 3.00 -2.08 -5.27
C LEU A 58 2.85 -3.42 -4.58
N ARG A 59 2.65 -3.44 -3.29
CA ARG A 59 2.45 -4.69 -2.60
C ARG A 59 1.15 -5.37 -2.99
N LEU A 60 0.14 -4.58 -3.29
CA LEU A 60 -1.14 -5.15 -3.66
C LEU A 60 -1.14 -5.68 -5.09
N PHE A 61 -0.44 -5.02 -5.99
CA PHE A 61 -0.51 -5.37 -7.40
C PHE A 61 0.82 -5.74 -8.01
N GLY A 62 1.90 -5.29 -7.42
CA GLY A 62 3.19 -5.55 -7.99
C GLY A 62 3.57 -6.99 -7.95
N GLY A 63 3.27 -7.63 -6.92
CA GLY A 63 3.30 -9.05 -6.83
C GLY A 63 4.60 -9.75 -6.95
N ALA A 64 5.53 -9.20 -7.61
CA ALA A 64 6.72 -9.90 -7.90
C ALA A 64 7.35 -10.30 -6.60
N GLY A 65 7.61 -10.22 -5.82
CA GLY A 65 8.19 -10.70 -4.64
C GLY A 65 7.22 -11.09 -3.60
N GLN A 66 6.00 -10.99 -3.89
CA GLN A 66 5.05 -11.34 -2.90
C GLN A 66 4.88 -12.81 -2.76
N GLY A 67 5.36 -13.49 -3.72
CA GLY A 67 5.48 -14.88 -3.55
C GLY A 67 4.26 -15.68 -3.58
N ASN A 68 3.17 -15.16 -3.51
CA ASN A 68 2.06 -16.03 -3.54
C ASN A 68 1.53 -16.22 -4.92
N GLY A 69 1.99 -15.48 -5.87
CA GLY A 69 1.59 -15.73 -7.22
C GLY A 69 0.13 -15.87 -7.41
N GLU A 70 -0.61 -15.68 -6.38
CA GLU A 70 -2.02 -15.87 -6.50
C GLU A 70 -2.67 -14.60 -6.83
N GLN A 71 -3.77 -14.70 -7.49
CA GLN A 71 -4.47 -13.54 -7.85
C GLN A 71 -5.02 -12.85 -6.65
N GLN A 72 -4.83 -11.56 -6.59
CA GLN A 72 -5.45 -10.78 -5.56
C GLN A 72 -6.93 -10.69 -5.88
N HIS A 73 -7.73 -10.96 -4.89
CA HIS A 73 -9.16 -10.94 -5.08
C HIS A 73 -9.80 -10.05 -4.04
N TRP A 74 -10.42 -8.99 -4.48
CA TRP A 74 -11.12 -8.11 -3.57
C TRP A 74 -12.58 -8.06 -3.96
N ASP A 75 -13.45 -8.31 -2.99
CA ASP A 75 -14.88 -8.38 -3.26
C ASP A 75 -15.46 -7.04 -3.64
N GLY A 76 -14.78 -5.96 -3.36
CA GLY A 76 -15.28 -4.67 -3.71
C GLY A 76 -14.44 -3.59 -3.08
N ARG A 77 -14.97 -2.39 -3.11
CA ARG A 77 -14.26 -1.23 -2.64
C ARG A 77 -13.80 -1.35 -1.20
N GLY A 78 -14.70 -1.78 -0.31
CA GLY A 78 -14.34 -1.89 1.09
C GLY A 78 -13.22 -2.89 1.34
N HIS A 79 -13.29 -4.02 0.68
CA HIS A 79 -12.26 -5.04 0.82
C HIS A 79 -10.92 -4.52 0.31
N PHE A 80 -10.95 -3.81 -0.82
CA PHE A 80 -9.72 -3.25 -1.37
C PHE A 80 -9.08 -2.26 -0.40
N PHE A 81 -9.87 -1.35 0.17
CA PHE A 81 -9.31 -0.37 1.08
C PHE A 81 -8.84 -0.98 2.37
N ALA A 82 -9.48 -2.04 2.83
CA ALA A 82 -9.00 -2.75 4.01
C ALA A 82 -7.65 -3.40 3.73
N ALA A 83 -7.48 -3.97 2.56
CA ALA A 83 -6.20 -4.56 2.18
C ALA A 83 -5.12 -3.49 2.08
N ALA A 84 -5.46 -2.33 1.54
CA ALA A 84 -4.50 -1.24 1.45
C ALA A 84 -4.08 -0.76 2.84
N ALA A 85 -5.03 -0.64 3.74
CA ALA A 85 -4.72 -0.21 5.10
C ALA A 85 -3.78 -1.20 5.78
N GLU A 86 -4.02 -2.48 5.59
CA GLU A 86 -3.15 -3.49 6.17
C GLU A 86 -1.76 -3.44 5.57
N ALA A 87 -1.65 -3.24 4.27
CA ALA A 87 -0.35 -3.12 3.63
C ALA A 87 0.42 -1.93 4.19
N MET A 88 -0.27 -0.80 4.36
CA MET A 88 0.37 0.38 4.93
C MET A 88 0.86 0.12 6.34
N ARG A 89 0.05 -0.55 7.14
CA ARG A 89 0.43 -0.86 8.50
C ARG A 89 1.70 -1.70 8.52
N ARG A 90 1.78 -2.70 7.67
CA ARG A 90 2.95 -3.56 7.63
C ARG A 90 4.19 -2.81 7.17
N ILE A 91 4.02 -1.91 6.21
CA ILE A 91 5.13 -1.12 5.73
C ILE A 91 5.69 -0.25 6.85
N LEU A 92 4.82 0.38 7.63
CA LEU A 92 5.27 1.23 8.71
C LEU A 92 5.96 0.43 9.81
N ILE A 93 5.48 -0.77 10.10
CA ILE A 93 6.13 -1.64 11.06
C ILE A 93 7.52 -2.03 10.56
N GLU A 94 7.64 -2.39 9.30
CA GLU A 94 8.92 -2.77 8.74
C GLU A 94 9.91 -1.61 8.75
N ASN A 95 9.41 -0.43 8.43
CA ASN A 95 10.26 0.75 8.45
C ASN A 95 10.75 1.06 9.86
N ALA A 96 9.89 0.93 10.84
CA ALA A 96 10.29 1.16 12.21
C ALA A 96 11.37 0.19 12.65
N ARG A 97 11.25 -1.06 12.25
CA ARG A 97 12.25 -2.06 12.58
C ARG A 97 13.57 -1.78 11.89
N ARG A 98 13.51 -1.37 10.64
CA ARG A 98 14.71 -1.04 9.90
C ARG A 98 15.42 0.14 10.53
N LYS A 99 14.67 1.15 10.92
CA LYS A 99 15.24 2.32 11.57
C LYS A 99 15.96 1.94 12.84
N LYS A 100 15.37 1.07 13.61
CA LYS A 100 15.99 0.61 14.84
C LYS A 100 17.32 -0.07 14.58
N ARG A 101 17.35 -0.91 13.57
CA ARG A 101 18.60 -1.62 13.25
C ARG A 101 19.70 -0.70 12.79
N VAL A 102 19.34 0.27 11.97
CA VAL A 102 20.31 1.23 11.50
C VAL A 102 20.87 2.04 12.68
N LYS A 103 20.00 2.46 13.56
CA LYS A 103 20.42 3.23 14.71
C LYS A 103 21.38 2.42 15.57
N HIS A 104 21.08 1.16 15.79
CA HIS A 104 21.98 0.28 16.52
C HIS A 104 23.31 0.15 15.83
N GLY A 105 23.28 -0.07 14.53
CA GLY A 105 24.49 -0.18 13.78
C GLY A 105 25.33 1.07 13.84
N GLY A 106 24.70 2.22 13.84
CA GLY A 106 25.40 3.48 13.92
C GLY A 106 26.17 3.65 15.21
N ASP A 107 25.65 3.08 16.26
CA ASP A 107 26.30 3.21 17.56
C ASP A 107 27.64 2.52 17.63
N TRP A 108 27.91 1.64 16.73
CA TRP A 108 29.17 0.91 16.71
C TRP A 108 30.32 1.74 16.20
N LEU A 109 29.99 2.77 15.46
CA LEU A 109 31.00 3.60 14.89
C LEU A 109 31.38 4.68 15.89
#